data_be969b2774f5332662dd0b8ff6d83619
#
_entry.id   be969b2774f5332662dd0b8ff6d83619
#
_cell.length_a   1.000
_cell.length_b   1.000
_cell.length_c   1.000
_cell.angle_alpha   90.00
_cell.angle_beta   90.00
_cell.angle_gamma   90.00
#
_symmetry.space_group_name_H-M   'P 1'
#
loop_
_entity.id
_entity.type
_entity.pdbx_description
1 polymer ?
#
loop_
_entity_poly.entity_id
_entity_poly.type
_entity_poly.pdbx_seq_one_letter_code
_entity_poly.pdbx_strand_id
1 'polypeptide(L)'
;MKVCHLINSLNRGGAETHLLELVTAQTNVGINVDVIVIGEDDSNIFSIKREIKNSCNKIYRLKGPRMFNLMSYIKLQKIIKENKYDIVHSHQPRSDYMVFIIKKLFFSKNVFKWIVSIHGKYDSYLNNDFKKIFKLYFFNKLVNAWKNSDSVIVISNEVENWLRNHTKEINPHVINYWISLK
;
A
#
# COMPACT_ATOMS: atom_id res chain seq x y z
N MET A 1 -15.40 12.09 -4.28
CA MET A 1 -14.69 10.88 -3.77
C MET A 1 -13.34 11.30 -3.26
N LYS A 2 -12.95 10.81 -2.09
CA LYS A 2 -11.65 11.09 -1.45
C LYS A 2 -10.85 9.80 -1.26
N VAL A 3 -9.66 9.74 -1.84
CA VAL A 3 -8.79 8.55 -1.84
C VAL A 3 -7.51 8.84 -1.08
N CYS A 4 -7.05 7.87 -0.31
CA CYS A 4 -5.76 7.92 0.36
C CYS A 4 -4.89 6.75 -0.11
N HIS A 5 -3.73 7.04 -0.65
CA HIS A 5 -2.72 6.03 -0.96
C HIS A 5 -1.71 5.91 0.17
N LEU A 6 -1.37 4.67 0.54
CA LEU A 6 -0.40 4.37 1.59
C LEU A 6 0.78 3.60 0.99
N ILE A 7 2.00 4.14 1.13
CA ILE A 7 3.23 3.57 0.57
C ILE A 7 4.39 3.65 1.56
N ASN A 8 5.39 2.77 1.41
CA ASN A 8 6.51 2.74 2.35
C ASN A 8 7.47 3.91 2.17
N SER A 9 7.81 4.27 0.93
CA SER A 9 8.75 5.34 0.60
C SER A 9 8.33 6.06 -0.69
N LEU A 10 9.04 7.13 -1.05
CA LEU A 10 8.94 7.78 -2.36
C LEU A 10 10.25 7.71 -3.14
N ASN A 11 11.12 6.75 -2.81
CA ASN A 11 12.29 6.46 -3.63
C ASN A 11 11.85 5.83 -4.95
N ARG A 12 12.46 6.24 -6.07
CA ARG A 12 12.04 5.78 -7.39
C ARG A 12 12.21 4.27 -7.54
N GLY A 13 11.11 3.58 -7.66
CA GLY A 13 10.97 2.15 -7.89
C GLY A 13 9.70 1.88 -8.71
N GLY A 14 9.42 0.63 -9.03
CA GLY A 14 8.24 0.26 -9.83
C GLY A 14 6.92 0.64 -9.17
N ALA A 15 6.76 0.33 -7.88
CA ALA A 15 5.55 0.65 -7.13
C ALA A 15 5.34 2.17 -6.97
N GLU A 16 6.42 2.91 -6.73
CA GLU A 16 6.40 4.35 -6.55
C GLU A 16 6.09 5.07 -7.86
N THR A 17 6.68 4.64 -8.98
CA THR A 17 6.40 5.18 -10.31
C THR A 17 4.93 4.95 -10.70
N HIS A 18 4.43 3.73 -10.47
CA HIS A 18 3.01 3.44 -10.69
C HIS A 18 2.09 4.29 -9.80
N LEU A 19 2.46 4.48 -8.52
CA LEU A 19 1.69 5.36 -7.64
C LEU A 19 1.61 6.78 -8.20
N LEU A 20 2.71 7.34 -8.73
CA LEU A 20 2.72 8.67 -9.32
C LEU A 20 1.76 8.78 -10.51
N GLU A 21 1.78 7.80 -11.40
CA GLU A 21 0.87 7.76 -12.55
C GLU A 21 -0.60 7.64 -12.11
N LEU A 22 -0.87 6.76 -11.16
CA LEU A 22 -2.22 6.55 -10.62
C LEU A 22 -2.76 7.81 -9.93
N VAL A 23 -1.96 8.45 -9.07
CA VAL A 23 -2.34 9.69 -8.38
C VAL A 23 -2.60 10.80 -9.39
N THR A 24 -1.72 10.96 -10.39
CA THR A 24 -1.88 11.96 -11.45
C THR A 24 -3.17 11.72 -12.25
N ALA A 25 -3.43 10.49 -12.66
CA ALA A 25 -4.64 10.13 -13.41
C ALA A 25 -5.92 10.40 -12.60
N GLN A 26 -5.93 10.00 -11.33
CA GLN A 26 -7.07 10.22 -10.44
C GLN A 26 -7.35 11.71 -10.20
N THR A 27 -6.32 12.51 -10.00
CA THR A 27 -6.45 13.95 -9.77
C THR A 27 -6.96 14.65 -11.04
N ASN A 28 -6.48 14.24 -12.21
CA ASN A 28 -6.94 14.79 -13.49
C ASN A 28 -8.44 14.57 -13.78
N VAL A 29 -9.02 13.51 -13.20
CA VAL A 29 -10.48 13.26 -13.29
C VAL A 29 -11.25 13.80 -12.07
N GLY A 30 -10.65 14.66 -11.27
CA GLY A 30 -11.30 15.36 -10.16
C GLY A 30 -11.45 14.57 -8.86
N ILE A 31 -10.71 13.46 -8.71
CA ILE A 31 -10.66 12.73 -7.43
C ILE A 31 -9.72 13.47 -6.47
N ASN A 32 -10.17 13.65 -5.22
CA ASN A 32 -9.34 14.24 -4.18
C ASN A 32 -8.41 13.16 -3.60
N VAL A 33 -7.10 13.29 -3.85
CA VAL A 33 -6.11 12.26 -3.53
C VAL A 33 -5.10 12.78 -2.51
N ASP A 34 -4.95 12.05 -1.40
CA ASP A 34 -3.88 12.24 -0.43
C ASP A 34 -2.91 11.05 -0.46
N VAL A 35 -1.64 11.29 -0.11
CA VAL A 35 -0.62 10.24 -0.02
C VAL A 35 -0.06 10.19 1.40
N ILE A 36 0.02 8.99 1.99
CA ILE A 36 0.66 8.74 3.29
C ILE A 36 1.92 7.91 3.08
N VAL A 37 3.05 8.43 3.52
CA VAL A 37 4.37 7.77 3.46
C VAL A 37 4.73 7.26 4.85
N ILE A 38 5.06 5.97 4.95
CA ILE A 38 5.32 5.30 6.23
C ILE A 38 6.78 5.52 6.68
N GLY A 39 7.72 5.49 5.73
CA GLY A 39 9.16 5.55 5.99
C GLY A 39 9.67 6.93 6.36
N GLU A 40 10.99 6.98 6.56
CA GLU A 40 11.72 8.22 6.82
C GLU A 40 11.81 9.12 5.59
N ASP A 41 12.32 10.33 5.80
CA ASP A 41 12.41 11.32 4.72
C ASP A 41 13.45 10.87 3.69
N ASP A 42 12.99 10.77 2.46
CA ASP A 42 13.83 10.43 1.32
C ASP A 42 14.62 11.69 0.93
N SER A 43 15.80 11.86 1.52
CA SER A 43 16.80 12.85 1.08
C SER A 43 17.47 12.45 -0.24
N ASN A 44 17.02 11.34 -0.83
CA ASN A 44 17.58 10.78 -2.04
C ASN A 44 17.22 11.65 -3.26
N ILE A 45 18.23 11.97 -4.09
CA ILE A 45 18.05 12.67 -5.37
C ILE A 45 17.13 11.94 -6.36
N PHE A 46 16.93 10.63 -6.18
CA PHE A 46 16.02 9.80 -6.99
C PHE A 46 14.58 9.73 -6.43
N SER A 47 14.25 10.56 -5.44
CA SER A 47 12.89 10.57 -4.88
C SER A 47 11.89 11.21 -5.85
N ILE A 48 10.71 10.59 -5.98
CA ILE A 48 9.57 11.15 -6.74
C ILE A 48 8.69 12.09 -5.87
N LYS A 49 9.20 12.52 -4.73
CA LYS A 49 8.46 13.35 -3.77
C LYS A 49 7.94 14.64 -4.37
N ARG A 50 8.72 15.29 -5.24
CA ARG A 50 8.34 16.55 -5.89
C ARG A 50 7.18 16.36 -6.84
N GLU A 51 7.25 15.31 -7.67
CA GLU A 51 6.23 14.96 -8.64
C GLU A 51 4.91 14.60 -7.94
N ILE A 52 4.98 13.73 -6.93
CA ILE A 52 3.81 13.36 -6.11
C ILE A 52 3.19 14.60 -5.43
N LYS A 53 4.01 15.51 -4.89
CA LYS A 53 3.53 16.74 -4.25
C LYS A 53 2.75 17.63 -5.22
N ASN A 54 3.14 17.65 -6.48
CA ASN A 54 2.45 18.43 -7.51
C ASN A 54 1.16 17.76 -8.02
N SER A 55 1.06 16.43 -7.83
CA SER A 55 -0.07 15.62 -8.34
C SER A 55 -1.13 15.31 -7.28
N CYS A 56 -0.83 15.37 -5.99
CA CYS A 56 -1.78 15.07 -4.92
C CYS A 56 -2.17 16.32 -4.11
N ASN A 57 -3.28 16.22 -3.40
CA ASN A 57 -3.74 17.31 -2.53
C ASN A 57 -2.83 17.46 -1.30
N LYS A 58 -2.47 16.37 -0.64
CA LYS A 58 -1.64 16.40 0.58
C LYS A 58 -0.75 15.16 0.73
N ILE A 59 0.46 15.38 1.28
CA ILE A 59 1.36 14.27 1.69
C ILE A 59 1.49 14.29 3.21
N TYR A 60 1.18 13.15 3.82
CA TYR A 60 1.43 12.88 5.24
C TYR A 60 2.63 11.97 5.41
N ARG A 61 3.38 12.13 6.49
CA ARG A 61 4.51 11.25 6.86
C ARG A 61 4.31 10.70 8.25
N LEU A 62 4.48 9.39 8.40
CA LEU A 62 4.29 8.68 9.67
C LEU A 62 5.61 8.48 10.40
N LYS A 63 6.65 9.19 10.21
CA LYS A 63 7.97 9.10 10.85
C LYS A 63 8.19 7.83 11.71
N GLY A 64 9.07 6.95 11.28
CA GLY A 64 9.53 5.80 12.07
C GLY A 64 10.00 4.62 11.22
N PRO A 65 11.23 4.12 11.46
CA PRO A 65 11.84 3.06 10.64
C PRO A 65 11.27 1.67 10.93
N ARG A 66 10.49 1.49 12.00
CA ARG A 66 10.05 0.17 12.46
C ARG A 66 8.58 -0.09 12.16
N MET A 67 8.30 -1.28 11.63
CA MET A 67 6.95 -1.76 11.32
C MET A 67 6.00 -1.77 12.54
N PHE A 68 6.54 -1.83 13.74
CA PHE A 68 5.80 -1.89 15.00
C PHE A 68 5.90 -0.59 15.83
N ASN A 69 6.08 0.55 15.20
CA ASN A 69 6.01 1.83 15.90
C ASN A 69 4.54 2.19 16.21
N LEU A 70 4.11 1.99 17.45
CA LEU A 70 2.74 2.25 17.91
C LEU A 70 2.27 3.68 17.57
N MET A 71 3.16 4.68 17.67
CA MET A 71 2.83 6.07 17.34
C MET A 71 2.46 6.23 15.86
N SER A 72 3.08 5.45 14.95
CA SER A 72 2.72 5.46 13.52
C SER A 72 1.32 4.92 13.29
N TYR A 73 0.89 3.90 14.03
CA TYR A 73 -0.48 3.35 13.94
C TYR A 73 -1.52 4.35 14.47
N ILE A 74 -1.25 4.98 15.61
CA ILE A 74 -2.12 6.02 16.20
C ILE A 74 -2.24 7.20 15.23
N LYS A 75 -1.12 7.66 14.67
CA LYS A 75 -1.11 8.77 13.71
C LYS A 75 -1.86 8.41 12.43
N LEU A 76 -1.67 7.20 11.90
CA LEU A 76 -2.38 6.71 10.72
C LEU A 76 -3.89 6.67 10.97
N GLN A 77 -4.32 6.08 12.10
CA GLN A 77 -5.72 6.04 12.51
C GLN A 77 -6.33 7.46 12.61
N LYS A 78 -5.61 8.40 13.24
CA LYS A 78 -6.05 9.79 13.37
C LYS A 78 -6.23 10.46 12.00
N ILE A 79 -5.24 10.32 11.09
CA ILE A 79 -5.31 10.88 9.74
C ILE A 79 -6.52 10.33 8.99
N ILE A 80 -6.75 9.01 9.03
CA ILE A 80 -7.87 8.38 8.30
C ILE A 80 -9.20 8.86 8.88
N LYS A 81 -9.34 8.91 10.21
CA LYS A 81 -10.56 9.35 10.89
C LYS A 81 -10.91 10.81 10.59
N GLU A 82 -9.92 11.71 10.66
CA GLU A 82 -10.14 13.15 10.46
C GLU A 82 -10.47 13.50 9.01
N ASN A 83 -9.86 12.79 8.05
CA ASN A 83 -10.04 13.08 6.63
C ASN A 83 -11.22 12.36 5.98
N LYS A 84 -11.82 11.35 6.62
CA LYS A 84 -13.01 10.64 6.14
C LYS A 84 -12.85 10.14 4.71
N TYR A 85 -11.81 9.37 4.44
CA TYR A 85 -11.56 8.79 3.11
C TYR A 85 -12.64 7.77 2.73
N ASP A 86 -13.09 7.81 1.47
CA ASP A 86 -13.95 6.78 0.88
C ASP A 86 -13.15 5.50 0.61
N ILE A 87 -11.89 5.67 0.17
CA ILE A 87 -10.97 4.57 -0.17
C ILE A 87 -9.62 4.79 0.51
N VAL A 88 -9.09 3.74 1.12
CA VAL A 88 -7.69 3.64 1.55
C VAL A 88 -7.04 2.55 0.69
N HIS A 89 -6.01 2.92 -0.08
CA HIS A 89 -5.32 2.05 -1.02
C HIS A 89 -3.87 1.85 -0.58
N SER A 90 -3.52 0.64 -0.19
CA SER A 90 -2.17 0.29 0.24
C SER A 90 -1.39 -0.41 -0.87
N HIS A 91 -0.06 -0.18 -0.94
CA HIS A 91 0.76 -0.56 -2.08
C HIS A 91 1.93 -1.49 -1.77
N GLN A 92 2.16 -1.87 -0.53
CA GLN A 92 3.32 -2.70 -0.17
C GLN A 92 3.04 -3.44 1.14
N PRO A 93 3.69 -4.58 1.45
CA PRO A 93 3.39 -5.44 2.60
C PRO A 93 3.29 -4.73 3.95
N ARG A 94 4.16 -3.75 4.18
CA ARG A 94 4.13 -2.98 5.44
C ARG A 94 2.88 -2.10 5.53
N SER A 95 2.54 -1.39 4.44
CA SER A 95 1.34 -0.57 4.37
C SER A 95 0.08 -1.42 4.48
N ASP A 96 0.05 -2.59 3.83
CA ASP A 96 -1.09 -3.51 3.88
C ASP A 96 -1.35 -3.97 5.31
N TYR A 97 -0.30 -4.42 6.00
CA TYR A 97 -0.42 -4.88 7.37
C TYR A 97 -0.83 -3.75 8.34
N MET A 98 -0.33 -2.52 8.12
CA MET A 98 -0.73 -1.37 8.95
C MET A 98 -2.21 -1.04 8.77
N VAL A 99 -2.73 -1.01 7.54
CA VAL A 99 -4.16 -0.76 7.29
C VAL A 99 -5.01 -1.87 7.90
N PHE A 100 -4.60 -3.14 7.74
CA PHE A 100 -5.30 -4.27 8.37
C PHE A 100 -5.45 -4.10 9.87
N ILE A 101 -4.36 -3.78 10.57
CA ILE A 101 -4.37 -3.62 12.04
C ILE A 101 -5.27 -2.46 12.45
N ILE A 102 -5.15 -1.28 11.82
CA ILE A 102 -5.97 -0.15 12.21
C ILE A 102 -7.45 -0.36 11.87
N LYS A 103 -7.75 -0.97 10.72
CA LYS A 103 -9.14 -1.30 10.32
C LYS A 103 -9.78 -2.23 11.33
N LYS A 104 -9.03 -3.26 11.77
CA LYS A 104 -9.52 -4.25 12.75
C LYS A 104 -9.72 -3.68 14.16
N LEU A 105 -8.83 -2.77 14.60
CA LEU A 105 -8.81 -2.30 15.99
C LEU A 105 -9.64 -1.03 16.22
N PHE A 106 -9.71 -0.14 15.23
CA PHE A 106 -10.21 1.22 15.43
C PHE A 106 -11.38 1.62 14.53
N PHE A 107 -11.72 0.83 13.53
CA PHE A 107 -12.80 1.18 12.61
C PHE A 107 -13.88 0.09 12.58
N SER A 108 -15.14 0.51 12.55
CA SER A 108 -16.24 -0.40 12.21
C SER A 108 -16.18 -0.83 10.75
N LYS A 109 -16.81 -1.95 10.42
CA LYS A 109 -16.97 -2.38 9.02
C LYS A 109 -17.61 -1.23 8.22
N ASN A 110 -17.11 -0.96 7.04
CA ASN A 110 -17.65 0.02 6.08
C ASN A 110 -17.35 1.52 6.33
N VAL A 111 -16.42 1.88 7.21
CA VAL A 111 -16.01 3.28 7.36
C VAL A 111 -15.26 3.77 6.11
N PHE A 112 -14.48 2.90 5.47
CA PHE A 112 -13.83 3.11 4.17
C PHE A 112 -13.67 1.78 3.45
N LYS A 113 -13.51 1.82 2.12
CA LYS A 113 -13.12 0.66 1.32
C LYS A 113 -11.60 0.54 1.33
N TRP A 114 -11.09 -0.65 1.62
CA TRP A 114 -9.66 -0.91 1.61
C TRP A 114 -9.26 -1.72 0.38
N ILE A 115 -8.41 -1.14 -0.47
CA ILE A 115 -7.83 -1.75 -1.65
C ILE A 115 -6.36 -2.05 -1.40
N VAL A 116 -5.90 -3.20 -1.87
CA VAL A 116 -4.50 -3.63 -1.83
C VAL A 116 -3.97 -3.75 -3.24
N SER A 117 -2.79 -3.20 -3.53
CA SER A 117 -2.03 -3.49 -4.76
C SER A 117 -0.78 -4.30 -4.45
N ILE A 118 -0.70 -5.49 -5.06
CA ILE A 118 0.46 -6.39 -4.97
C ILE A 118 1.36 -6.13 -6.18
N HIS A 119 2.52 -5.51 -5.94
CA HIS A 119 3.45 -5.02 -6.96
C HIS A 119 4.52 -6.01 -7.39
N GLY A 120 4.41 -7.27 -7.00
CA GLY A 120 5.37 -8.31 -7.37
C GLY A 120 5.26 -9.53 -6.49
N LYS A 121 6.12 -10.50 -6.77
CA LYS A 121 6.26 -11.71 -5.96
C LYS A 121 7.05 -11.40 -4.70
N TYR A 122 6.60 -11.90 -3.58
CA TYR A 122 7.29 -11.71 -2.29
C TYR A 122 8.05 -12.97 -1.87
N ASP A 123 8.78 -13.58 -2.82
CA ASP A 123 9.54 -14.82 -2.60
C ASP A 123 10.60 -14.68 -1.51
N SER A 124 11.11 -13.47 -1.27
CA SER A 124 12.04 -13.19 -0.17
C SER A 124 11.50 -13.54 1.22
N TYR A 125 10.17 -13.59 1.38
CA TYR A 125 9.53 -14.08 2.61
C TYR A 125 9.46 -15.60 2.69
N LEU A 126 9.70 -16.30 1.57
CA LEU A 126 9.57 -17.75 1.44
C LEU A 126 10.92 -18.46 1.38
N ASN A 127 12.02 -17.73 1.13
CA ASN A 127 13.37 -18.29 0.97
C ASN A 127 13.95 -18.91 2.25
N ASN A 128 14.81 -19.93 2.06
CA ASN A 128 15.39 -20.77 3.10
C ASN A 128 16.55 -20.14 3.88
N ASP A 129 16.27 -19.14 4.71
CA ASP A 129 17.23 -18.56 5.65
C ASP A 129 16.93 -19.01 7.09
N PHE A 130 17.89 -18.82 8.01
CA PHE A 130 17.72 -19.05 9.46
C PHE A 130 16.49 -18.30 10.06
N LYS A 131 15.98 -17.29 9.37
CA LYS A 131 14.76 -16.53 9.75
C LYS A 131 13.48 -17.03 9.06
N LYS A 132 13.52 -18.20 8.43
CA LYS A 132 12.39 -18.76 7.63
C LYS A 132 11.08 -18.80 8.40
N ILE A 133 11.09 -19.29 9.64
CA ILE A 133 9.86 -19.42 10.44
C ILE A 133 9.23 -18.05 10.69
N PHE A 134 10.03 -17.04 11.00
CA PHE A 134 9.53 -15.68 11.24
C PHE A 134 9.01 -15.05 9.94
N LYS A 135 9.73 -15.23 8.83
CA LYS A 135 9.32 -14.75 7.50
C LYS A 135 8.00 -15.40 7.07
N LEU A 136 7.88 -16.72 7.21
CA LEU A 136 6.66 -17.47 6.87
C LEU A 136 5.49 -17.05 7.77
N TYR A 137 5.72 -16.88 9.06
CA TYR A 137 4.70 -16.36 9.98
C TYR A 137 4.20 -14.98 9.54
N PHE A 138 5.13 -14.07 9.18
CA PHE A 138 4.76 -12.74 8.69
C PHE A 138 4.01 -12.80 7.36
N PHE A 139 4.45 -13.66 6.43
CA PHE A 139 3.76 -13.88 5.16
C PHE A 139 2.32 -14.37 5.37
N ASN A 140 2.10 -15.33 6.26
CA ASN A 140 0.75 -15.80 6.59
C ASN A 140 -0.12 -14.68 7.21
N LYS A 141 0.44 -13.80 8.02
CA LYS A 141 -0.26 -12.62 8.53
C LYS A 141 -0.60 -11.64 7.42
N LEU A 142 0.29 -11.48 6.44
CA LEU A 142 0.07 -10.63 5.28
C LEU A 142 -1.03 -11.19 4.37
N VAL A 143 -1.01 -12.49 4.07
CA VAL A 143 -2.09 -13.16 3.32
C VAL A 143 -3.43 -13.00 4.04
N ASN A 144 -3.45 -13.16 5.36
CA ASN A 144 -4.67 -12.91 6.15
C ASN A 144 -5.12 -11.44 6.06
N ALA A 145 -4.20 -10.50 6.03
CA ALA A 145 -4.52 -9.09 5.81
C ALA A 145 -5.20 -8.88 4.45
N TRP A 146 -4.63 -9.42 3.37
CA TRP A 146 -5.20 -9.32 2.03
C TRP A 146 -6.60 -9.94 1.91
N LYS A 147 -6.86 -11.08 2.57
CA LYS A 147 -8.20 -11.70 2.64
C LYS A 147 -9.25 -10.80 3.31
N ASN A 148 -8.83 -9.89 4.16
CA ASN A 148 -9.70 -8.96 4.87
C ASN A 148 -9.82 -7.59 4.18
N SER A 149 -9.18 -7.39 3.02
CA SER A 149 -9.38 -6.21 2.19
C SER A 149 -10.69 -6.29 1.40
N ASP A 150 -11.18 -5.16 0.95
CA ASP A 150 -12.38 -5.11 0.10
C ASP A 150 -12.07 -5.48 -1.36
N SER A 151 -10.82 -5.29 -1.80
CA SER A 151 -10.34 -5.67 -3.14
C SER A 151 -8.83 -5.85 -3.15
N VAL A 152 -8.36 -6.81 -3.96
CA VAL A 152 -6.94 -7.04 -4.23
C VAL A 152 -6.67 -6.82 -5.71
N ILE A 153 -5.70 -6.00 -6.03
CA ILE A 153 -5.20 -5.75 -7.38
C ILE A 153 -3.81 -6.37 -7.51
N VAL A 154 -3.55 -7.02 -8.61
CA VAL A 154 -2.23 -7.54 -9.00
C VAL A 154 -1.80 -6.92 -10.33
N ILE A 155 -0.51 -6.68 -10.49
CA ILE A 155 0.05 -5.92 -11.62
C ILE A 155 0.22 -6.73 -12.91
N SER A 156 0.09 -8.05 -12.84
CA SER A 156 0.25 -8.94 -13.99
C SER A 156 -0.35 -10.31 -13.71
N ASN A 157 -0.60 -11.09 -14.79
CA ASN A 157 -1.00 -12.49 -14.68
C ASN A 157 0.06 -13.35 -13.97
N GLU A 158 1.34 -12.98 -14.06
CA GLU A 158 2.41 -13.67 -13.36
C GLU A 158 2.30 -13.53 -11.84
N VAL A 159 1.97 -12.33 -11.35
CA VAL A 159 1.72 -12.06 -9.93
C VAL A 159 0.41 -12.72 -9.48
N GLU A 160 -0.62 -12.74 -10.33
CA GLU A 160 -1.85 -13.47 -10.06
C GLU A 160 -1.59 -14.96 -9.85
N ASN A 161 -0.89 -15.61 -10.78
CA ASN A 161 -0.54 -17.03 -10.69
C ASN A 161 0.28 -17.32 -9.43
N TRP A 162 1.25 -16.46 -9.11
CA TRP A 162 2.02 -16.56 -7.88
C TRP A 162 1.11 -16.49 -6.65
N LEU A 163 0.19 -15.52 -6.59
CA LEU A 163 -0.73 -15.37 -5.47
C LEU A 163 -1.66 -16.58 -5.33
N ARG A 164 -2.22 -17.09 -6.43
CA ARG A 164 -3.10 -18.28 -6.44
C ARG A 164 -2.40 -19.54 -5.96
N ASN A 165 -1.10 -19.67 -6.20
CA ASN A 165 -0.28 -20.79 -5.68
C ASN A 165 -0.11 -20.74 -4.16
N HIS A 166 -0.28 -19.57 -3.53
CA HIS A 166 -0.13 -19.39 -2.09
C HIS A 166 -1.47 -19.26 -1.37
N THR A 167 -2.54 -18.87 -2.08
CA THR A 167 -3.88 -18.79 -1.51
C THR A 167 -4.95 -18.84 -2.60
N LYS A 168 -5.94 -19.71 -2.43
CA LYS A 168 -7.11 -19.82 -3.32
C LYS A 168 -8.28 -18.93 -2.88
N GLU A 169 -8.20 -18.35 -1.70
CA GLU A 169 -9.30 -17.59 -1.10
C GLU A 169 -9.36 -16.13 -1.57
N ILE A 170 -8.31 -15.65 -2.24
CA ILE A 170 -8.26 -14.30 -2.80
C ILE A 170 -8.55 -14.39 -4.30
N ASN A 171 -9.53 -13.62 -4.77
CA ASN A 171 -9.80 -13.43 -6.19
C ASN A 171 -9.33 -12.03 -6.62
N PRO A 172 -8.09 -11.87 -7.11
CA PRO A 172 -7.54 -10.58 -7.43
C PRO A 172 -8.05 -10.07 -8.79
N HIS A 173 -8.04 -8.75 -8.94
CA HIS A 173 -8.20 -8.10 -10.24
C HIS A 173 -6.82 -7.87 -10.87
N VAL A 174 -6.60 -8.37 -12.08
CA VAL A 174 -5.37 -8.11 -12.82
C VAL A 174 -5.50 -6.74 -13.51
N ILE A 175 -4.65 -5.80 -13.12
CA ILE A 175 -4.54 -4.50 -13.76
C ILE A 175 -3.07 -4.31 -14.15
N ASN A 176 -2.78 -4.49 -15.44
CA ASN A 176 -1.43 -4.35 -15.95
C ASN A 176 -0.95 -2.91 -15.82
N TYR A 177 0.30 -2.73 -15.43
CA TYR A 177 0.91 -1.41 -15.42
C TYR A 177 1.12 -0.89 -16.84
N TRP A 178 0.66 0.32 -17.08
CA TRP A 178 1.07 1.11 -18.21
C TRP A 178 2.22 2.01 -17.77
N ILE A 179 3.41 1.76 -18.28
CA ILE A 179 4.50 2.73 -18.17
C ILE A 179 4.38 3.63 -19.40
N SER A 180 4.00 4.89 -19.18
CA SER A 180 4.11 5.88 -20.25
C SER A 180 5.60 6.07 -20.55
N LEU A 181 6.05 5.49 -21.65
CA LEU A 181 7.38 5.78 -22.21
C LEU A 181 7.33 7.22 -22.74
N LYS A 182 7.84 8.16 -21.93
CA LYS A 182 8.14 9.51 -22.36
C LYS A 182 9.52 9.56 -22.95
#